data_529fbf5ef68861b20606f30fafe1c7ef
#
_entry.id   529fbf5ef68861b20606f30fafe1c7ef
#
_cell.length_a   1.000
_cell.length_b   1.000
_cell.length_c   1.000
_cell.angle_alpha   90.00
_cell.angle_beta   90.00
_cell.angle_gamma   90.00
#
_symmetry.space_group_name_H-M   'P 1'
#
loop_
_entity.id
_entity.type
_entity.pdbx_description
1 polymer ?
#
loop_
_entity_poly.entity_id
_entity_poly.type
_entity_poly.pdbx_seq_one_letter_code
_entity_poly.pdbx_strand_id
1 'polypeptide(L)'
;FKQKTAYEMLRSLVGSEMCIRDRLKANKKIEIIWDSVVEDVIGDTNPKSVKAIKIKNVKTNKTTELKVDGLFIAIGHDPATSLFKGQLNMDKEGYIVTNPDSTITNVPGVFAAGDVKDKIFRQAVTAAGMGCMAALEAEKHLSSK
;
A
#
# COMPACT_ATOMS: atom_id res chain seq x y z
N PHE A 1 2.57 13.86 -4.16
CA PHE A 1 2.38 12.78 -3.16
C PHE A 1 2.55 13.39 -1.77
N LYS A 2 1.49 13.48 -0.97
CA LYS A 2 1.61 14.05 0.38
C LYS A 2 1.93 12.89 1.34
N GLN A 3 3.18 12.80 1.72
CA GLN A 3 3.67 11.82 2.69
C GLN A 3 3.00 12.09 4.05
N LYS A 4 2.28 11.11 4.59
CA LYS A 4 1.67 11.24 5.93
C LYS A 4 2.79 11.19 6.97
N THR A 5 2.72 12.07 7.96
CA THR A 5 3.63 12.02 9.10
C THR A 5 3.35 10.77 9.95
N ALA A 6 4.33 10.29 10.71
CA ALA A 6 4.15 9.17 11.63
C ALA A 6 2.96 9.39 12.60
N TYR A 7 2.67 10.63 12.96
CA TYR A 7 1.52 11.01 13.78
C TYR A 7 0.19 10.82 13.03
N GLU A 8 0.09 11.19 11.76
CA GLU A 8 -1.12 10.99 10.95
C GLU A 8 -1.36 9.50 10.65
N MET A 9 -0.30 8.71 10.47
CA MET A 9 -0.41 7.25 10.37
C MET A 9 -0.91 6.64 11.68
N LEU A 10 -0.37 7.04 12.83
CA LEU A 10 -0.83 6.57 14.14
C LEU A 10 -2.27 6.96 14.46
N ARG A 11 -2.77 8.09 13.94
CA ARG A 11 -4.14 8.54 14.15
C ARG A 11 -5.16 7.81 13.25
N SER A 12 -4.76 7.26 12.12
CA SER A 12 -5.62 6.46 11.25
C SER A 12 -5.87 5.04 11.78
N LEU A 13 -5.14 4.64 12.81
CA LEU A 13 -5.16 3.33 13.46
C LEU A 13 -6.00 3.40 14.76
N VAL A 14 -7.29 3.71 14.67
CA VAL A 14 -8.20 3.81 15.84
C VAL A 14 -8.90 2.46 16.09
N GLY A 15 -8.83 1.97 17.33
CA GLY A 15 -9.49 0.73 17.78
C GLY A 15 -8.50 -0.30 18.35
N SER A 16 -8.50 -1.52 17.85
CA SER A 16 -7.64 -2.64 18.27
C SER A 16 -6.13 -2.35 18.21
N GLU A 17 -5.73 -1.29 17.55
CA GLU A 17 -4.35 -0.88 17.30
C GLU A 17 -3.70 -0.08 18.43
N MET A 18 -4.47 0.39 19.40
CA MET A 18 -3.91 1.05 20.59
C MET A 18 -2.96 0.10 21.34
N CYS A 19 -3.30 -1.18 21.42
CA CYS A 19 -2.45 -2.21 22.01
C CYS A 19 -1.17 -2.46 21.20
N ILE A 20 -1.24 -2.39 19.86
CA ILE A 20 -0.06 -2.55 18.99
C ILE A 20 0.89 -1.39 19.19
N ARG A 21 0.38 -0.16 19.23
CA ARG A 21 1.17 1.05 19.47
C ARG A 21 1.88 1.04 20.81
N ASP A 22 1.21 0.60 21.88
CA ASP A 22 1.79 0.54 23.22
C ASP A 22 2.87 -0.55 23.29
N ARG A 23 2.64 -1.70 22.65
CA ARG A 23 3.64 -2.77 22.53
C ARG A 23 4.87 -2.31 21.74
N LEU A 24 4.67 -1.55 20.66
CA LEU A 24 5.76 -0.98 19.87
C LEU A 24 6.60 -0.01 20.70
N LYS A 25 5.97 0.89 21.45
CA LYS A 25 6.66 1.83 22.35
C LYS A 25 7.38 1.15 23.52
N ALA A 26 6.83 0.05 24.02
CA ALA A 26 7.41 -0.70 25.11
C ALA A 26 8.62 -1.57 24.68
N ASN A 27 8.80 -1.81 23.39
CA ASN A 27 9.88 -2.65 22.90
C ASN A 27 11.18 -1.87 22.79
N LYS A 28 12.14 -2.20 23.65
CA LYS A 28 13.47 -1.55 23.71
C LYS A 28 14.32 -1.70 22.43
N LYS A 29 13.97 -2.61 21.53
CA LYS A 29 14.66 -2.81 20.24
C LYS A 29 14.11 -1.92 19.12
N ILE A 30 13.04 -1.17 19.39
CA ILE A 30 12.38 -0.31 18.41
C ILE A 30 12.60 1.14 18.82
N GLU A 31 13.19 1.90 17.93
CA GLU A 31 13.35 3.36 18.07
C GLU A 31 12.37 4.06 17.12
N ILE A 32 11.65 5.04 17.63
CA ILE A 32 10.73 5.87 16.83
C ILE A 32 11.37 7.23 16.62
N ILE A 33 11.69 7.54 15.38
CA ILE A 33 12.24 8.84 14.99
C ILE A 33 11.07 9.73 14.54
N TRP A 34 10.71 10.68 15.39
CA TRP A 34 9.58 11.56 15.18
C TRP A 34 9.90 12.73 14.25
N ASP A 35 8.83 13.31 13.67
CA ASP A 35 8.90 14.51 12.84
C ASP A 35 9.92 14.42 11.71
N SER A 36 10.12 13.23 11.17
CA SER A 36 11.16 12.95 10.18
C SER A 36 10.61 12.25 8.95
N VAL A 37 11.20 12.52 7.80
CA VAL A 37 10.94 11.89 6.52
C VAL A 37 12.23 11.33 5.95
N VAL A 38 12.13 10.25 5.18
CA VAL A 38 13.28 9.75 4.40
C VAL A 38 13.43 10.64 3.18
N GLU A 39 14.62 11.23 3.03
CA GLU A 39 14.97 12.12 1.92
C GLU A 39 15.74 11.37 0.82
N ASP A 40 16.59 10.42 1.23
CA ASP A 40 17.44 9.68 0.29
C ASP A 40 17.80 8.28 0.85
N VAL A 41 18.12 7.35 -0.03
CA VAL A 41 18.56 5.99 0.30
C VAL A 41 19.96 5.77 -0.27
N ILE A 42 20.89 5.46 0.60
CA ILE A 42 22.31 5.27 0.28
C ILE A 42 22.59 3.77 0.24
N GLY A 43 23.27 3.32 -0.80
CA GLY A 43 23.62 1.92 -0.94
C GLY A 43 24.65 1.66 -2.01
N ASP A 44 25.08 0.40 -2.12
CA ASP A 44 25.98 -0.08 -3.15
C ASP A 44 25.21 -0.50 -4.41
N THR A 45 25.86 -0.42 -5.54
CA THR A 45 25.28 -0.83 -6.83
C THR A 45 25.69 -2.25 -7.22
N ASN A 46 26.80 -2.77 -6.71
CA ASN A 46 27.31 -4.11 -7.02
C ASN A 46 28.02 -4.75 -5.79
N PRO A 47 27.41 -5.70 -5.07
CA PRO A 47 26.01 -6.07 -5.17
C PRO A 47 25.08 -4.95 -4.69
N LYS A 48 23.85 -4.91 -5.18
CA LYS A 48 22.86 -3.93 -4.71
C LYS A 48 22.53 -4.18 -3.24
N SER A 49 22.82 -3.22 -2.37
CA SER A 49 22.52 -3.30 -0.93
C SER A 49 22.25 -1.93 -0.35
N VAL A 50 21.34 -1.85 0.59
CA VAL A 50 21.11 -0.63 1.38
C VAL A 50 22.17 -0.54 2.46
N LYS A 51 22.73 0.64 2.68
CA LYS A 51 23.75 0.93 3.71
C LYS A 51 23.27 1.96 4.72
N ALA A 52 22.57 2.94 4.25
CA ALA A 52 22.09 4.03 5.10
C ALA A 52 20.86 4.71 4.46
N ILE A 53 20.16 5.48 5.27
CA ILE A 53 19.13 6.41 4.81
C ILE A 53 19.45 7.82 5.31
N LYS A 54 19.13 8.83 4.49
CA LYS A 54 19.10 10.21 4.94
C LYS A 54 17.70 10.55 5.42
N ILE A 55 17.59 10.94 6.66
CA ILE A 55 16.34 11.38 7.28
C ILE A 55 16.40 12.88 7.53
N LYS A 56 15.34 13.58 7.19
CA LYS A 56 15.20 15.02 7.44
C LYS A 56 14.11 15.26 8.48
N ASN A 57 14.45 15.93 9.54
CA ASN A 57 13.47 16.39 10.51
C ASN A 57 12.69 17.58 9.93
N VAL A 58 11.36 17.44 9.82
CA VAL A 58 10.49 18.44 9.17
C VAL A 58 10.26 19.70 10.00
N LYS A 59 10.58 19.68 11.31
CA LYS A 59 10.47 20.85 12.19
C LYS A 59 11.75 21.67 12.21
N THR A 60 12.89 20.99 12.26
CA THR A 60 14.20 21.64 12.39
C THR A 60 14.95 21.78 11.07
N ASN A 61 14.47 21.14 10.00
CA ASN A 61 15.13 20.98 8.69
C ASN A 61 16.52 20.32 8.77
N LYS A 62 16.87 19.73 9.90
CA LYS A 62 18.16 19.03 10.05
C LYS A 62 18.10 17.68 9.35
N THR A 63 19.09 17.42 8.49
CA THR A 63 19.29 16.11 7.86
C THR A 63 20.31 15.30 8.67
N THR A 64 20.04 14.01 8.85
CA THR A 64 20.91 13.07 9.59
C THR A 64 20.98 11.77 8.78
N GLU A 65 22.17 11.16 8.73
CA GLU A 65 22.36 9.84 8.13
C GLU A 65 22.20 8.77 9.20
N LEU A 66 21.40 7.74 8.88
CA LEU A 66 21.18 6.58 9.73
C LEU A 66 21.61 5.32 8.98
N LYS A 67 22.57 4.56 9.53
CA LYS A 67 22.98 3.26 8.99
C LYS A 67 21.88 2.25 9.19
N VAL A 68 21.51 1.55 8.12
CA VAL A 68 20.48 0.51 8.12
C VAL A 68 20.86 -0.58 7.12
N ASP A 69 20.42 -1.81 7.37
CA ASP A 69 20.64 -2.96 6.51
C ASP A 69 19.50 -3.16 5.50
N GLY A 70 18.38 -2.47 5.71
CA GLY A 70 17.21 -2.51 4.84
C GLY A 70 16.22 -1.40 5.14
N LEU A 71 15.35 -1.11 4.18
CA LEU A 71 14.30 -0.11 4.29
C LEU A 71 12.97 -0.70 3.80
N PHE A 72 11.94 -0.63 4.64
CA PHE A 72 10.56 -0.94 4.27
C PHE A 72 9.73 0.33 4.21
N ILE A 73 9.10 0.58 3.07
CA ILE A 73 8.20 1.72 2.88
C ILE A 73 6.78 1.25 3.15
N ALA A 74 6.23 1.65 4.30
CA ALA A 74 4.90 1.25 4.76
C ALA A 74 3.99 2.47 4.98
N ILE A 75 3.87 3.33 3.97
CA ILE A 75 3.14 4.61 4.03
C ILE A 75 1.72 4.55 3.45
N GLY A 76 1.22 3.36 3.17
CA GLY A 76 -0.09 3.10 2.56
C GLY A 76 0.05 2.43 1.19
N HIS A 77 -1.10 2.26 0.53
CA HIS A 77 -1.19 1.62 -0.77
C HIS A 77 -1.74 2.62 -1.79
N ASP A 78 -1.15 2.57 -2.98
CA ASP A 78 -1.63 3.26 -4.16
C ASP A 78 -1.86 2.18 -5.23
N PRO A 79 -3.11 1.91 -5.63
CA PRO A 79 -3.37 0.84 -6.58
C PRO A 79 -2.76 1.17 -7.95
N ALA A 80 -2.11 0.19 -8.58
CA ALA A 80 -1.48 0.35 -9.90
C ALA A 80 -2.52 0.37 -11.04
N THR A 81 -3.45 1.32 -10.97
CA THR A 81 -4.62 1.42 -11.86
C THR A 81 -4.57 2.61 -12.82
N SER A 82 -3.46 3.33 -12.83
CA SER A 82 -3.30 4.56 -13.65
C SER A 82 -3.56 4.34 -15.15
N LEU A 83 -3.22 3.15 -15.68
CA LEU A 83 -3.46 2.75 -17.07
C LEU A 83 -4.94 2.71 -17.44
N PHE A 84 -5.83 2.48 -16.49
CA PHE A 84 -7.27 2.32 -16.71
C PHE A 84 -8.06 3.59 -16.40
N LYS A 85 -7.38 4.67 -16.04
CA LYS A 85 -8.02 5.95 -15.72
C LYS A 85 -8.79 6.47 -16.94
N GLY A 86 -10.07 6.78 -16.72
CA GLY A 86 -10.98 7.23 -17.79
C GLY A 86 -11.56 6.10 -18.67
N GLN A 87 -11.13 4.85 -18.46
CA GLN A 87 -11.66 3.67 -19.16
C GLN A 87 -12.55 2.82 -18.26
N LEU A 88 -12.16 2.66 -16.99
CA LEU A 88 -12.91 1.93 -15.98
C LEU A 88 -13.42 2.89 -14.91
N ASN A 89 -14.55 2.53 -14.30
CA ASN A 89 -15.04 3.23 -13.12
C ASN A 89 -14.11 2.99 -11.93
N MET A 90 -13.69 4.07 -11.30
CA MET A 90 -12.80 4.06 -10.14
C MET A 90 -13.39 4.89 -9.00
N ASP A 91 -13.04 4.53 -7.78
CA ASP A 91 -13.37 5.35 -6.63
C ASP A 91 -12.38 6.52 -6.49
N LYS A 92 -12.59 7.37 -5.46
CA LYS A 92 -11.78 8.57 -5.20
C LYS A 92 -10.32 8.23 -4.87
N GLU A 93 -10.05 6.99 -4.45
CA GLU A 93 -8.73 6.50 -4.07
C GLU A 93 -8.03 5.74 -5.23
N GLY A 94 -8.70 5.63 -6.38
CA GLY A 94 -8.16 4.99 -7.58
C GLY A 94 -8.40 3.48 -7.67
N TYR A 95 -9.19 2.88 -6.77
CA TYR A 95 -9.55 1.47 -6.86
C TYR A 95 -10.64 1.25 -7.90
N ILE A 96 -10.53 0.15 -8.67
CA ILE A 96 -11.52 -0.21 -9.68
C ILE A 96 -12.83 -0.63 -8.99
N VAL A 97 -13.94 -0.02 -9.42
CA VAL A 97 -15.29 -0.35 -8.93
C VAL A 97 -15.83 -1.51 -9.75
N THR A 98 -16.31 -2.54 -9.06
CA THR A 98 -17.00 -3.69 -9.66
C THR A 98 -18.41 -3.79 -9.14
N ASN A 99 -19.22 -4.65 -9.76
CA ASN A 99 -20.52 -5.01 -9.20
C ASN A 99 -20.38 -5.61 -7.79
N PRO A 100 -21.38 -5.47 -6.92
CA PRO A 100 -21.40 -6.13 -5.62
C PRO A 100 -21.17 -7.64 -5.76
N ASP A 101 -20.37 -8.22 -4.88
CA ASP A 101 -20.05 -9.65 -4.83
C ASP A 101 -19.52 -10.26 -6.15
N SER A 102 -18.92 -9.44 -7.00
CA SER A 102 -18.48 -9.81 -8.35
C SER A 102 -17.15 -9.13 -8.70
N THR A 103 -16.50 -9.61 -9.76
CA THR A 103 -15.30 -9.00 -10.35
C THR A 103 -15.62 -8.22 -11.64
N ILE A 104 -16.89 -8.22 -12.07
CA ILE A 104 -17.35 -7.55 -13.31
C ILE A 104 -17.23 -6.03 -13.14
N THR A 105 -16.55 -5.40 -14.09
CA THR A 105 -16.42 -3.94 -14.18
C THR A 105 -17.55 -3.31 -15.01
N ASN A 106 -17.53 -1.98 -15.17
CA ASN A 106 -18.45 -1.28 -16.08
C ASN A 106 -18.21 -1.58 -17.56
N VAL A 107 -17.11 -2.23 -17.93
CA VAL A 107 -16.80 -2.59 -19.31
C VAL A 107 -17.02 -4.11 -19.51
N PRO A 108 -17.92 -4.53 -20.42
CA PRO A 108 -18.19 -5.94 -20.66
C PRO A 108 -16.93 -6.70 -21.08
N GLY A 109 -16.69 -7.86 -20.45
CA GLY A 109 -15.51 -8.69 -20.68
C GLY A 109 -14.24 -8.23 -19.94
N VAL A 110 -14.33 -7.20 -19.12
CA VAL A 110 -13.23 -6.74 -18.24
C VAL A 110 -13.60 -7.00 -16.80
N PHE A 111 -12.69 -7.68 -16.09
CA PHE A 111 -12.86 -8.12 -14.71
C PHE A 111 -11.73 -7.54 -13.86
N ALA A 112 -12.00 -7.18 -12.60
CA ALA A 112 -10.99 -6.68 -11.68
C ALA A 112 -10.97 -7.52 -10.40
N ALA A 113 -9.76 -7.95 -9.97
CA ALA A 113 -9.56 -8.81 -8.82
C ALA A 113 -8.30 -8.41 -8.05
N GLY A 114 -8.24 -8.73 -6.76
CA GLY A 114 -7.09 -8.47 -5.90
C GLY A 114 -6.94 -6.99 -5.52
N ASP A 115 -5.70 -6.57 -5.27
CA ASP A 115 -5.36 -5.27 -4.68
C ASP A 115 -5.82 -4.05 -5.49
N VAL A 116 -6.07 -4.20 -6.80
CA VAL A 116 -6.62 -3.12 -7.64
C VAL A 116 -8.08 -2.78 -7.32
N LYS A 117 -8.80 -3.69 -6.63
CA LYS A 117 -10.19 -3.58 -6.20
C LYS A 117 -10.33 -3.64 -4.68
N ASP A 118 -9.55 -4.52 -4.01
CA ASP A 118 -9.62 -4.76 -2.57
C ASP A 118 -8.86 -3.69 -1.79
N LYS A 119 -9.53 -2.64 -1.39
CA LYS A 119 -8.95 -1.59 -0.55
C LYS A 119 -9.00 -1.89 0.95
N ILE A 120 -9.64 -2.99 1.37
CA ILE A 120 -9.89 -3.30 2.79
C ILE A 120 -8.87 -4.32 3.31
N PHE A 121 -8.82 -5.49 2.70
CA PHE A 121 -8.01 -6.62 3.19
C PHE A 121 -6.61 -6.65 2.60
N ARG A 122 -6.50 -6.58 1.28
CA ARG A 122 -5.21 -6.60 0.55
C ARG A 122 -4.30 -7.74 1.00
N GLN A 123 -4.88 -8.94 1.03
CA GLN A 123 -4.19 -10.16 1.42
C GLN A 123 -4.05 -11.11 0.22
N ALA A 124 -2.96 -11.88 0.19
CA ALA A 124 -2.72 -12.85 -0.87
C ALA A 124 -3.88 -13.85 -1.03
N VAL A 125 -4.49 -14.27 0.07
CA VAL A 125 -5.62 -15.21 0.07
C VAL A 125 -6.88 -14.57 -0.52
N THR A 126 -7.20 -13.33 -0.16
CA THR A 126 -8.35 -12.61 -0.74
C THR A 126 -8.14 -12.34 -2.22
N ALA A 127 -6.92 -11.96 -2.61
CA ALA A 127 -6.57 -11.76 -4.02
C ALA A 127 -6.71 -13.06 -4.83
N ALA A 128 -6.26 -14.20 -4.31
CA ALA A 128 -6.42 -15.51 -4.95
C ALA A 128 -7.90 -15.90 -5.09
N GLY A 129 -8.72 -15.69 -4.06
CA GLY A 129 -10.16 -15.93 -4.11
C GLY A 129 -10.86 -15.07 -5.16
N MET A 130 -10.56 -13.78 -5.21
CA MET A 130 -11.09 -12.87 -6.24
C MET A 130 -10.60 -13.27 -7.64
N GLY A 131 -9.35 -13.73 -7.79
CA GLY A 131 -8.82 -14.26 -9.04
C GLY A 131 -9.59 -15.48 -9.55
N CYS A 132 -9.96 -16.39 -8.65
CA CYS A 132 -10.83 -17.52 -8.98
C CYS A 132 -12.21 -17.04 -9.45
N MET A 133 -12.82 -16.09 -8.75
CA MET A 133 -14.10 -15.49 -9.16
C MET A 133 -14.00 -14.88 -10.56
N ALA A 134 -12.95 -14.10 -10.83
CA ALA A 134 -12.74 -13.47 -12.12
C ALA A 134 -12.59 -14.49 -13.25
N ALA A 135 -11.90 -15.60 -13.01
CA ALA A 135 -11.76 -16.68 -13.99
C ALA A 135 -13.11 -17.33 -14.35
N LEU A 136 -13.91 -17.64 -13.33
CA LEU A 136 -15.24 -18.23 -13.52
C LEU A 136 -16.20 -17.26 -14.23
N GLU A 137 -16.18 -15.99 -13.90
CA GLU A 137 -16.98 -14.96 -14.57
C GLU A 137 -16.53 -14.73 -16.02
N ALA A 138 -15.24 -14.79 -16.29
CA ALA A 138 -14.69 -14.72 -17.65
C ALA A 138 -15.11 -15.93 -18.49
N GLU A 139 -15.04 -17.15 -17.95
CA GLU A 139 -15.52 -18.38 -18.61
C GLU A 139 -17.00 -18.26 -18.97
N LYS A 140 -17.82 -17.84 -18.01
CA LYS A 140 -19.26 -17.61 -18.23
C LYS A 140 -19.52 -16.57 -19.33
N HIS A 141 -18.77 -15.46 -19.32
CA HIS A 141 -18.89 -14.42 -20.36
C HIS A 141 -18.55 -14.94 -21.75
N LEU A 142 -17.51 -15.76 -21.86
CA LEU A 142 -17.11 -16.37 -23.15
C LEU A 142 -18.11 -17.40 -23.65
N SER A 143 -18.69 -18.18 -22.73
CA SER A 143 -19.69 -19.24 -23.08
C SER A 143 -21.06 -18.65 -23.45
N SER A 144 -21.32 -17.38 -23.16
CA SER A 144 -22.59 -16.71 -23.49
C SER A 144 -22.56 -15.93 -24.81
N LYS A 145 -21.44 -15.98 -25.53
CA LYS A 145 -21.26 -15.43 -26.88
C LYS A 145 -21.44 -16.48 -27.94
#